data_589675310efa0b30923f20d605708789
#
_entry.id   589675310efa0b30923f20d605708789
#
_cell.length_a   1.000
_cell.length_b   1.000
_cell.length_c   1.000
_cell.angle_alpha   90.00
_cell.angle_beta   90.00
_cell.angle_gamma   90.00
#
_symmetry.space_group_name_H-M   'P 1'
#
loop_
_entity.id
_entity.type
_entity.pdbx_description
1 polymer ?
#
loop_
_entity_poly.entity_id
_entity_poly.type
_entity_poly.pdbx_seq_one_letter_code
_entity_poly.pdbx_strand_id
1 'polypeptide(L)'
;MRARLAIAERGRPLGSPLSVWLNFRAVAFLGAGLSKLWSYTLRVRREGFEAVEDLVARDERFVLSFWHRRLFMMPLAYPFLRKGRGVAILSSDSKDGERSAATWRWFGIHAVRGTASDDGAKALVRMIVAVKQGWDFGITPDGPRGPLMELKPGVTALARKTGAWIVPVTLAFDRQFELRTWDRMVIPLPFATCTGNPPS
;
A
#
# COMPACT_ATOMS: atom_id res chain seq x y z
N MET A 1 0.49 -16.00 22.66
CA MET A 1 -0.74 -15.18 22.82
C MET A 1 -0.57 -13.95 21.93
N ARG A 2 -1.16 -13.95 20.73
CA ARG A 2 -0.98 -12.88 19.72
C ARG A 2 -1.84 -11.68 20.18
N ALA A 3 -1.22 -10.63 20.69
CA ALA A 3 -1.89 -9.37 20.87
C ALA A 3 -2.30 -8.84 19.49
N ARG A 4 -3.56 -9.04 19.12
CA ARG A 4 -4.15 -8.38 17.94
C ARG A 4 -4.13 -6.89 18.24
N LEU A 5 -3.34 -6.13 17.46
CA LEU A 5 -3.65 -4.72 17.31
C LEU A 5 -5.14 -4.64 17.03
N ALA A 6 -5.84 -3.83 17.80
CA ALA A 6 -7.12 -3.29 17.39
C ALA A 6 -6.85 -2.35 16.19
N ILE A 7 -6.50 -2.97 15.05
CA ILE A 7 -6.65 -2.36 13.74
C ILE A 7 -8.14 -2.13 13.71
N ALA A 8 -8.54 -0.87 13.88
CA ALA A 8 -9.91 -0.49 14.09
C ALA A 8 -10.75 -1.07 12.97
N GLU A 9 -11.28 -2.28 13.19
CA GLU A 9 -12.49 -2.74 12.54
C GLU A 9 -13.59 -1.80 13.02
N ARG A 10 -13.57 -0.55 12.54
CA ARG A 10 -14.71 0.30 12.70
C ARG A 10 -15.81 -0.34 11.87
N GLY A 11 -16.67 -1.07 12.56
CA GLY A 11 -17.99 -1.32 12.10
C GLY A 11 -18.64 0.00 11.63
N ARG A 12 -19.87 -0.07 11.20
CA ARG A 12 -20.68 1.10 10.78
C ARG A 12 -20.36 2.31 11.66
N PRO A 13 -19.94 3.47 11.08
CA PRO A 13 -19.74 4.68 11.85
C PRO A 13 -21.00 4.99 12.63
N LEU A 14 -20.88 5.18 13.96
CA LEU A 14 -22.00 5.52 14.82
C LEU A 14 -22.70 6.78 14.26
N GLY A 15 -23.98 6.68 13.94
CA GLY A 15 -24.80 7.78 13.43
C GLY A 15 -24.85 7.91 11.89
N SER A 16 -24.16 7.09 11.10
CA SER A 16 -24.33 7.13 9.64
C SER A 16 -25.60 6.38 9.20
N PRO A 17 -26.41 6.94 8.26
CA PRO A 17 -27.50 6.22 7.65
C PRO A 17 -27.04 4.90 7.03
N LEU A 18 -27.85 3.84 7.12
CA LEU A 18 -27.53 2.54 6.55
C LEU A 18 -27.22 2.62 5.05
N SER A 19 -27.96 3.48 4.33
CA SER A 19 -27.76 3.76 2.91
C SER A 19 -26.36 4.29 2.58
N VAL A 20 -25.84 5.20 3.39
CA VAL A 20 -24.48 5.75 3.22
C VAL A 20 -23.43 4.67 3.43
N TRP A 21 -23.60 3.83 4.44
CA TRP A 21 -22.69 2.72 4.71
C TRP A 21 -22.73 1.65 3.62
N LEU A 22 -23.93 1.29 3.12
CA LEU A 22 -24.09 0.34 2.01
C LEU A 22 -23.49 0.87 0.72
N ASN A 23 -23.73 2.14 0.36
CA ASN A 23 -23.13 2.78 -0.79
C ASN A 23 -21.61 2.79 -0.70
N PHE A 24 -21.07 3.09 0.47
CA PHE A 24 -19.62 3.10 0.71
C PHE A 24 -19.01 1.71 0.46
N ARG A 25 -19.61 0.65 0.98
CA ARG A 25 -19.16 -0.73 0.75
C ARG A 25 -19.33 -1.18 -0.69
N ALA A 26 -20.41 -0.82 -1.34
CA ALA A 26 -20.67 -1.12 -2.74
C ALA A 26 -19.62 -0.47 -3.64
N VAL A 27 -19.32 0.80 -3.44
CA VAL A 27 -18.27 1.53 -4.19
C VAL A 27 -16.89 0.89 -3.96
N ALA A 28 -16.55 0.54 -2.70
CA ALA A 28 -15.29 -0.13 -2.40
C ALA A 28 -15.20 -1.52 -3.04
N PHE A 29 -16.29 -2.28 -3.02
CA PHE A 29 -16.37 -3.60 -3.67
C PHE A 29 -16.25 -3.52 -5.19
N LEU A 30 -17.00 -2.61 -5.81
CA LEU A 30 -16.95 -2.39 -7.27
C LEU A 30 -15.57 -1.89 -7.70
N GLY A 31 -14.98 -0.95 -6.94
CA GLY A 31 -13.63 -0.45 -7.19
C GLY A 31 -12.58 -1.54 -7.09
N ALA A 32 -12.65 -2.38 -6.06
CA ALA A 32 -11.75 -3.52 -5.91
C ALA A 32 -11.94 -4.56 -7.02
N GLY A 33 -13.21 -4.87 -7.36
CA GLY A 33 -13.55 -5.79 -8.44
C GLY A 33 -13.03 -5.31 -9.78
N LEU A 34 -13.27 -4.04 -10.11
CA LEU A 34 -12.79 -3.43 -11.35
C LEU A 34 -11.25 -3.40 -11.41
N SER A 35 -10.59 -3.00 -10.33
CA SER A 35 -9.12 -3.01 -10.27
C SER A 35 -8.55 -4.41 -10.44
N LYS A 36 -9.21 -5.41 -9.86
CA LYS A 36 -8.82 -6.81 -9.99
C LYS A 36 -9.02 -7.34 -11.42
N LEU A 37 -10.17 -7.04 -12.02
CA LEU A 37 -10.44 -7.38 -13.41
C LEU A 37 -9.43 -6.71 -14.35
N TRP A 38 -9.13 -5.43 -14.10
CA TRP A 38 -8.11 -4.69 -14.85
C TRP A 38 -6.75 -5.36 -14.75
N SER A 39 -6.35 -5.79 -13.55
CA SER A 39 -5.06 -6.45 -13.34
C SER A 39 -4.90 -7.75 -14.13
N TYR A 40 -5.98 -8.50 -14.35
CA TYR A 40 -5.95 -9.72 -15.18
C TYR A 40 -5.69 -9.44 -16.65
N THR A 41 -5.90 -8.22 -17.12
CA THR A 41 -5.55 -7.83 -18.49
C THR A 41 -4.06 -7.54 -18.65
N LEU A 42 -3.34 -7.31 -17.57
CA LEU A 42 -1.92 -6.94 -17.60
C LEU A 42 -1.03 -8.17 -17.74
N ARG A 43 0.01 -8.04 -18.56
CA ARG A 43 1.06 -9.05 -18.71
C ARG A 43 2.19 -8.73 -17.72
N VAL A 44 2.21 -9.41 -16.58
CA VAL A 44 3.20 -9.14 -15.54
C VAL A 44 4.50 -9.88 -15.79
N ARG A 45 5.60 -9.13 -15.86
CA ARG A 45 6.97 -9.65 -15.87
C ARG A 45 7.66 -9.26 -14.57
N ARG A 46 8.28 -10.23 -13.94
CA ARG A 46 9.02 -10.04 -12.68
C ARG A 46 10.51 -10.14 -13.00
N GLU A 47 11.25 -9.12 -12.64
CA GLU A 47 12.70 -9.04 -12.90
C GLU A 47 13.41 -8.62 -11.60
N GLY A 48 14.50 -9.29 -11.25
CA GLY A 48 15.35 -8.94 -10.11
C GLY A 48 14.71 -9.18 -8.73
N PHE A 49 13.76 -10.12 -8.61
CA PHE A 49 13.08 -10.40 -7.34
C PHE A 49 13.78 -11.46 -6.46
N GLU A 50 14.92 -12.00 -6.88
CA GLU A 50 15.63 -13.07 -6.18
C GLU A 50 15.95 -12.70 -4.73
N ALA A 51 16.46 -11.49 -4.50
CA ALA A 51 16.76 -11.00 -3.15
C ALA A 51 15.49 -10.86 -2.28
N VAL A 52 14.36 -10.49 -2.88
CA VAL A 52 13.08 -10.41 -2.15
C VAL A 52 12.55 -11.80 -1.84
N GLU A 53 12.71 -12.75 -2.75
CA GLU A 53 12.33 -14.15 -2.55
C GLU A 53 13.14 -14.78 -1.41
N ASP A 54 14.43 -14.45 -1.31
CA ASP A 54 15.28 -14.86 -0.19
C ASP A 54 14.81 -14.29 1.16
N LEU A 55 14.42 -13.01 1.20
CA LEU A 55 13.85 -12.40 2.39
C LEU A 55 12.53 -13.09 2.79
N VAL A 56 11.69 -13.40 1.82
CA VAL A 56 10.43 -14.12 2.04
C VAL A 56 10.69 -15.54 2.55
N ALA A 57 11.67 -16.26 1.99
CA ALA A 57 12.03 -17.61 2.40
C ALA A 57 12.55 -17.65 3.84
N ARG A 58 13.28 -16.62 4.26
CA ARG A 58 13.78 -16.48 5.64
C ARG A 58 12.76 -15.90 6.62
N ASP A 59 11.54 -15.64 6.17
CA ASP A 59 10.48 -14.99 6.94
C ASP A 59 10.85 -13.61 7.50
N GLU A 60 11.79 -12.91 6.83
CA GLU A 60 12.21 -11.57 7.20
C GLU A 60 11.09 -10.55 6.96
N ARG A 61 11.11 -9.48 7.74
CA ARG A 61 10.18 -8.36 7.57
C ARG A 61 10.76 -7.33 6.64
N PHE A 62 9.90 -6.74 5.82
CA PHE A 62 10.34 -5.68 4.94
C PHE A 62 9.34 -4.54 4.84
N VAL A 63 9.88 -3.39 4.46
CA VAL A 63 9.15 -2.18 4.14
C VAL A 63 9.20 -2.00 2.63
N LEU A 64 8.06 -2.23 1.97
CA LEU A 64 7.90 -1.92 0.55
C LEU A 64 7.92 -0.41 0.38
N SER A 65 8.91 0.11 -0.35
CA SER A 65 9.05 1.52 -0.65
C SER A 65 8.80 1.76 -2.13
N PHE A 66 7.79 2.55 -2.46
CA PHE A 66 7.44 2.86 -3.84
C PHE A 66 6.88 4.28 -3.95
N TRP A 67 7.11 4.94 -5.07
CA TRP A 67 6.65 6.31 -5.28
C TRP A 67 5.12 6.40 -5.30
N HIS A 68 4.55 7.46 -4.75
CA HIS A 68 3.10 7.68 -4.68
C HIS A 68 2.43 7.57 -6.05
N ARG A 69 3.10 8.01 -7.10
CA ARG A 69 2.64 7.87 -8.48
C ARG A 69 2.33 6.42 -8.93
N ARG A 70 2.83 5.40 -8.22
CA ARG A 70 2.59 3.98 -8.50
C ARG A 70 1.52 3.35 -7.61
N LEU A 71 0.90 4.15 -6.74
CA LEU A 71 -0.02 3.68 -5.70
C LEU A 71 -1.21 2.90 -6.26
N PHE A 72 -1.71 3.24 -7.45
CA PHE A 72 -2.87 2.59 -8.04
C PHE A 72 -2.70 1.06 -8.22
N MET A 73 -1.52 0.63 -8.66
CA MET A 73 -1.27 -0.78 -8.98
C MET A 73 -0.57 -1.56 -7.86
N MET A 74 0.02 -0.89 -6.89
CA MET A 74 0.77 -1.57 -5.81
C MET A 74 -0.06 -2.53 -4.97
N PRO A 75 -1.36 -2.29 -4.68
CA PRO A 75 -2.19 -3.27 -3.96
C PRO A 75 -2.29 -4.62 -4.67
N LEU A 76 -2.15 -4.63 -5.99
CA LEU A 76 -2.20 -5.84 -6.82
C LEU A 76 -0.83 -6.54 -6.90
N ALA A 77 0.26 -5.82 -6.68
CA ALA A 77 1.62 -6.35 -6.76
C ALA A 77 2.03 -7.14 -5.49
N TYR A 78 1.59 -6.73 -4.30
CA TYR A 78 2.01 -7.35 -3.05
C TYR A 78 1.70 -8.85 -2.96
N PRO A 79 0.53 -9.37 -3.35
CA PRO A 79 0.26 -10.82 -3.30
C PRO A 79 1.20 -11.68 -4.14
N PHE A 80 1.86 -11.08 -5.15
CA PHE A 80 2.89 -11.76 -5.93
C PHE A 80 4.25 -11.82 -5.22
N LEU A 81 4.47 -10.92 -4.25
CA LEU A 81 5.70 -10.87 -3.47
C LEU A 81 5.65 -11.82 -2.27
N ARG A 82 4.52 -11.87 -1.57
CA ARG A 82 4.39 -12.68 -0.37
C ARG A 82 2.97 -13.21 -0.17
N LYS A 83 2.85 -14.53 0.05
CA LYS A 83 1.58 -15.17 0.41
C LYS A 83 1.49 -15.34 1.91
N GLY A 84 0.31 -15.13 2.49
CA GLY A 84 -0.01 -15.49 3.88
C GLY A 84 0.36 -14.48 4.95
N ARG A 85 1.24 -13.52 4.69
CA ARG A 85 1.49 -12.39 5.59
C ARG A 85 0.76 -11.15 5.06
N GLY A 86 0.14 -10.39 5.94
CA GLY A 86 -0.50 -9.14 5.55
C GLY A 86 0.50 -8.00 5.43
N VAL A 87 0.15 -7.01 4.60
CA VAL A 87 0.86 -5.73 4.52
C VAL A 87 0.01 -4.64 5.18
N ALA A 88 0.64 -3.80 5.97
CA ALA A 88 0.03 -2.61 6.55
C ALA A 88 0.50 -1.37 5.77
N ILE A 89 -0.38 -0.38 5.65
CA ILE A 89 -0.06 0.92 5.05
C ILE A 89 -0.61 2.04 5.92
N LEU A 90 0.00 3.20 5.83
CA LEU A 90 -0.53 4.39 6.47
C LEU A 90 -1.68 4.97 5.65
N SER A 91 -2.81 5.25 6.30
CA SER A 91 -4.00 5.84 5.68
C SER A 91 -4.46 7.05 6.48
N SER A 92 -4.85 8.12 5.78
CA SER A 92 -5.37 9.30 6.45
C SER A 92 -6.73 9.04 7.13
N ASP A 93 -7.05 9.85 8.15
CA ASP A 93 -8.35 9.82 8.83
C ASP A 93 -9.46 10.54 8.02
N SER A 94 -9.14 11.00 6.79
CA SER A 94 -10.11 11.61 5.88
C SER A 94 -11.11 10.60 5.32
N LYS A 95 -12.25 11.11 4.79
CA LYS A 95 -13.24 10.26 4.10
C LYS A 95 -12.64 9.50 2.91
N ASP A 96 -11.70 10.10 2.19
CA ASP A 96 -11.02 9.45 1.06
C ASP A 96 -10.02 8.41 1.53
N GLY A 97 -9.31 8.64 2.63
CA GLY A 97 -8.50 7.63 3.31
C GLY A 97 -9.34 6.44 3.79
N GLU A 98 -10.55 6.68 4.26
CA GLU A 98 -11.50 5.62 4.61
C GLU A 98 -11.93 4.77 3.41
N ARG A 99 -12.27 5.42 2.29
CA ARG A 99 -12.65 4.74 1.04
C ARG A 99 -11.52 3.88 0.51
N SER A 100 -10.32 4.46 0.46
CA SER A 100 -9.12 3.74 0.03
C SER A 100 -8.84 2.53 0.93
N ALA A 101 -8.88 2.71 2.25
CA ALA A 101 -8.68 1.63 3.22
C ALA A 101 -9.72 0.51 3.08
N ALA A 102 -10.99 0.85 2.81
CA ALA A 102 -12.04 -0.13 2.56
C ALA A 102 -11.79 -0.94 1.28
N THR A 103 -11.32 -0.28 0.22
CA THR A 103 -10.94 -0.93 -1.05
C THR A 103 -9.72 -1.84 -0.87
N TRP A 104 -8.68 -1.35 -0.21
CA TRP A 104 -7.43 -2.10 0.00
C TRP A 104 -7.59 -3.36 0.85
N ARG A 105 -8.58 -3.37 1.75
CA ARG A 105 -8.90 -4.56 2.55
C ARG A 105 -9.24 -5.78 1.68
N TRP A 106 -9.84 -5.58 0.51
CA TRP A 106 -10.13 -6.65 -0.46
C TRP A 106 -8.88 -7.27 -1.10
N PHE A 107 -7.74 -6.58 -0.97
CA PHE A 107 -6.43 -7.07 -1.40
C PHE A 107 -5.56 -7.59 -0.24
N GLY A 108 -6.14 -7.77 0.96
CA GLY A 108 -5.39 -8.20 2.14
C GLY A 108 -4.48 -7.11 2.73
N ILE A 109 -4.70 -5.85 2.35
CA ILE A 109 -3.94 -4.71 2.84
C ILE A 109 -4.66 -4.09 4.04
N HIS A 110 -3.93 -3.88 5.13
CA HIS A 110 -4.44 -3.32 6.36
C HIS A 110 -4.07 -1.84 6.48
N ALA A 111 -5.06 -0.99 6.75
CA ALA A 111 -4.83 0.43 6.95
C ALA A 111 -4.51 0.74 8.42
N VAL A 112 -3.32 1.28 8.68
CA VAL A 112 -2.95 1.91 9.94
C VAL A 112 -3.35 3.38 9.86
N ARG A 113 -4.20 3.83 10.78
CA ARG A 113 -4.71 5.20 10.77
C ARG A 113 -3.67 6.21 11.21
N GLY A 114 -3.61 7.33 10.51
CA GLY A 114 -2.73 8.45 10.79
C GLY A 114 -2.20 9.10 9.53
N THR A 115 -1.79 10.34 9.62
CA THR A 115 -1.16 11.04 8.51
C THR A 115 0.24 11.49 8.91
N ALA A 116 1.19 11.38 7.99
CA ALA A 116 2.51 11.96 8.17
C ALA A 116 2.47 13.51 8.21
N SER A 117 1.33 14.11 7.82
CA SER A 117 1.16 15.55 7.73
C SER A 117 0.75 16.21 9.04
N ASP A 118 0.08 15.48 9.93
CA ASP A 118 -0.49 16.06 11.15
C ASP A 118 0.40 15.81 12.38
N ASP A 119 1.05 14.64 12.41
CA ASP A 119 2.03 14.29 13.44
C ASP A 119 2.89 13.12 12.91
N GLY A 120 3.94 13.44 12.17
CA GLY A 120 4.85 12.45 11.59
C GLY A 120 5.47 11.52 12.63
N ALA A 121 5.68 11.97 13.86
CA ALA A 121 6.20 11.16 14.95
C ALA A 121 5.18 10.09 15.37
N LYS A 122 3.92 10.46 15.55
CA LYS A 122 2.86 9.51 15.90
C LYS A 122 2.61 8.50 14.76
N ALA A 123 2.66 8.96 13.51
CA ALA A 123 2.56 8.07 12.36
C ALA A 123 3.70 7.04 12.35
N LEU A 124 4.94 7.48 12.59
CA LEU A 124 6.09 6.59 12.67
C LEU A 124 5.95 5.56 13.81
N VAL A 125 5.51 5.97 14.99
CA VAL A 125 5.26 5.04 16.11
C VAL A 125 4.25 3.96 15.72
N ARG A 126 3.15 4.33 15.07
CA ARG A 126 2.13 3.36 14.60
C ARG A 126 2.70 2.39 13.56
N MET A 127 3.52 2.88 12.63
CA MET A 127 4.21 2.03 11.65
C MET A 127 5.16 1.04 12.34
N ILE A 128 5.97 1.50 13.31
CA ILE A 128 6.88 0.66 14.09
C ILE A 128 6.12 -0.45 14.81
N VAL A 129 4.98 -0.12 15.44
CA VAL A 129 4.14 -1.10 16.12
C VAL A 129 3.63 -2.16 15.14
N ALA A 130 3.15 -1.77 13.96
CA ALA A 130 2.66 -2.69 12.94
C ALA A 130 3.78 -3.67 12.49
N VAL A 131 4.96 -3.17 12.17
CA VAL A 131 6.10 -4.01 11.77
C VAL A 131 6.53 -4.96 12.90
N LYS A 132 6.63 -4.48 14.14
CA LYS A 132 6.96 -5.31 15.30
C LYS A 132 5.93 -6.40 15.59
N GLN A 133 4.69 -6.20 15.17
CA GLN A 133 3.63 -7.22 15.28
C GLN A 133 3.65 -8.24 14.14
N GLY A 134 4.61 -8.14 13.25
CA GLY A 134 4.83 -9.11 12.19
C GLY A 134 4.19 -8.75 10.86
N TRP A 135 3.71 -7.50 10.68
CA TRP A 135 3.25 -7.02 9.38
C TRP A 135 4.42 -6.56 8.52
N ASP A 136 4.36 -6.83 7.23
CA ASP A 136 5.13 -6.04 6.27
C ASP A 136 4.49 -4.66 6.15
N PHE A 137 5.23 -3.65 5.73
CA PHE A 137 4.69 -2.29 5.64
C PHE A 137 4.91 -1.68 4.25
N GLY A 138 3.87 -1.07 3.70
CA GLY A 138 3.98 -0.31 2.46
C GLY A 138 4.06 1.18 2.75
N ILE A 139 5.02 1.87 2.17
CA ILE A 139 5.24 3.30 2.35
C ILE A 139 5.53 3.99 1.02
N THR A 140 4.94 5.17 0.83
CA THR A 140 5.32 6.09 -0.24
C THR A 140 6.28 7.13 0.33
N PRO A 141 7.58 7.07 -0.04
CA PRO A 141 8.59 7.91 0.59
C PRO A 141 8.43 9.40 0.30
N ASP A 142 7.78 9.77 -0.79
CA ASP A 142 7.41 11.15 -1.13
C ASP A 142 6.19 11.64 -0.32
N GLY A 143 5.45 10.74 0.31
CA GLY A 143 4.31 11.08 1.15
C GLY A 143 3.09 11.58 0.38
N PRO A 144 1.98 11.91 1.09
CA PRO A 144 0.70 12.23 0.44
C PRO A 144 0.62 13.63 -0.18
N ARG A 145 1.60 14.49 0.08
CA ARG A 145 1.63 15.89 -0.41
C ARG A 145 2.86 16.21 -1.26
N GLY A 146 3.71 15.20 -1.54
CA GLY A 146 4.93 15.41 -2.28
C GLY A 146 5.99 16.25 -1.55
N PRO A 147 6.91 16.83 -2.24
CA PRO A 147 7.06 16.87 -3.72
C PRO A 147 7.23 15.52 -4.38
N LEU A 148 6.84 15.43 -5.66
CA LEU A 148 6.92 14.22 -6.45
C LEU A 148 8.33 13.63 -6.46
N MET A 149 8.45 12.35 -6.08
CA MET A 149 9.71 11.58 -6.08
C MET A 149 10.82 12.20 -5.19
N GLU A 150 10.44 12.94 -4.16
CA GLU A 150 11.36 13.42 -3.15
C GLU A 150 11.37 12.49 -1.93
N LEU A 151 12.52 11.89 -1.62
CA LEU A 151 12.67 10.93 -0.53
C LEU A 151 12.60 11.63 0.83
N LYS A 152 11.60 11.29 1.64
CA LYS A 152 11.48 11.73 3.03
C LYS A 152 12.06 10.69 4.00
N PRO A 153 12.55 11.12 5.18
CA PRO A 153 13.26 10.24 6.10
C PRO A 153 12.40 9.15 6.78
N GLY A 154 11.09 9.14 6.55
CA GLY A 154 10.18 8.20 7.22
C GLY A 154 10.49 6.73 6.97
N VAL A 155 10.87 6.36 5.75
CA VAL A 155 11.18 4.97 5.40
C VAL A 155 12.46 4.49 6.08
N THR A 156 13.51 5.31 6.08
CA THR A 156 14.78 4.98 6.73
C THR A 156 14.66 4.95 8.24
N ALA A 157 13.88 5.87 8.82
CA ALA A 157 13.59 5.89 10.26
C ALA A 157 12.81 4.63 10.69
N LEU A 158 11.82 4.18 9.89
CA LEU A 158 11.07 2.96 10.15
C LEU A 158 11.98 1.73 10.12
N ALA A 159 12.79 1.57 9.07
CA ALA A 159 13.71 0.46 8.92
C ALA A 159 14.72 0.40 10.08
N ARG A 160 15.36 1.52 10.42
CA ARG A 160 16.31 1.60 11.55
C ARG A 160 15.69 1.22 12.90
N LYS A 161 14.43 1.58 13.14
CA LYS A 161 13.73 1.30 14.42
C LYS A 161 13.17 -0.10 14.52
N THR A 162 12.98 -0.78 13.41
CA THR A 162 12.34 -2.10 13.37
C THR A 162 13.29 -3.23 12.99
N GLY A 163 14.43 -2.92 12.36
CA GLY A 163 15.32 -3.89 11.74
C GLY A 163 14.76 -4.48 10.44
N ALA A 164 13.64 -3.94 9.92
CA ALA A 164 13.06 -4.41 8.67
C ALA A 164 13.88 -3.97 7.46
N TRP A 165 13.96 -4.82 6.46
CA TRP A 165 14.62 -4.52 5.19
C TRP A 165 13.82 -3.49 4.39
N ILE A 166 14.48 -2.56 3.73
CA ILE A 166 13.82 -1.68 2.76
C ILE A 166 13.87 -2.40 1.41
N VAL A 167 12.70 -2.63 0.84
CA VAL A 167 12.53 -3.20 -0.50
C VAL A 167 11.93 -2.12 -1.39
N PRO A 168 12.75 -1.37 -2.14
CA PRO A 168 12.23 -0.45 -3.13
C PRO A 168 11.60 -1.25 -4.27
N VAL A 169 10.44 -0.81 -4.74
CA VAL A 169 9.73 -1.47 -5.85
C VAL A 169 9.26 -0.43 -6.84
N THR A 170 9.49 -0.68 -8.10
CA THR A 170 8.87 0.09 -9.17
C THR A 170 8.05 -0.81 -10.08
N LEU A 171 7.01 -0.22 -10.67
CA LEU A 171 6.21 -0.84 -11.71
C LEU A 171 6.32 0.03 -12.95
N ALA A 172 6.88 -0.51 -14.02
CA ALA A 172 6.94 0.13 -15.32
C ALA A 172 5.89 -0.49 -16.26
N PHE A 173 5.30 0.33 -17.12
CA PHE A 173 4.30 -0.13 -18.08
C PHE A 173 4.66 0.36 -19.48
N ASP A 174 4.57 -0.52 -20.47
CA ASP A 174 4.82 -0.18 -21.88
C ASP A 174 3.76 0.76 -22.45
N ARG A 175 2.52 0.70 -21.89
CA ARG A 175 1.40 1.58 -22.25
C ARG A 175 0.70 2.07 -21.01
N GLN A 176 0.77 3.36 -20.77
CA GLN A 176 0.21 4.03 -19.59
C GLN A 176 -0.21 5.45 -19.93
N PHE A 177 -1.02 6.04 -19.08
CA PHE A 177 -1.23 7.49 -19.05
C PHE A 177 -1.01 8.02 -17.64
N GLU A 178 -0.73 9.30 -17.54
CA GLU A 178 -0.52 9.98 -16.26
C GLU A 178 -1.70 10.91 -15.98
N LEU A 179 -2.19 10.88 -14.74
CA LEU A 179 -3.20 11.81 -14.28
C LEU A 179 -2.58 13.21 -14.07
N ARG A 180 -3.40 14.24 -14.22
CA ARG A 180 -2.99 15.63 -13.92
C ARG A 180 -3.12 15.93 -12.42
N THR A 181 -2.56 15.05 -11.58
CA THR A 181 -2.48 15.17 -10.12
C THR A 181 -1.08 15.61 -9.72
N TRP A 182 -0.90 16.03 -8.46
CA TRP A 182 0.42 16.43 -7.93
C TRP A 182 1.47 15.33 -8.07
N ASP A 183 1.06 14.05 -7.89
CA ASP A 183 1.90 12.85 -7.96
C ASP A 183 2.03 12.28 -9.38
N ARG A 184 1.33 12.86 -10.35
CA ARG A 184 1.25 12.34 -11.73
C ARG A 184 0.97 10.84 -11.71
N MET A 185 -0.08 10.42 -11.00
CA MET A 185 -0.43 9.01 -10.83
C MET A 185 -0.49 8.28 -12.16
N VAL A 186 0.19 7.16 -12.22
CA VAL A 186 0.30 6.33 -13.42
C VAL A 186 -0.81 5.29 -13.44
N ILE A 187 -1.55 5.26 -14.52
CA ILE A 187 -2.59 4.28 -14.79
C ILE A 187 -2.19 3.47 -16.03
N PRO A 188 -1.95 2.16 -15.92
CA PRO A 188 -1.66 1.34 -17.09
C PRO A 188 -2.87 1.22 -18.00
N LEU A 189 -2.67 1.07 -19.28
CA LEU A 189 -3.76 0.71 -20.19
C LEU A 189 -4.06 -0.79 -20.09
N PRO A 190 -5.30 -1.23 -20.39
CA PRO A 190 -5.59 -2.66 -20.52
C PRO A 190 -4.63 -3.34 -21.50
N PHE A 191 -4.25 -4.57 -21.20
CA PHE A 191 -3.31 -5.39 -21.96
C PHE A 191 -1.88 -4.84 -22.05
N ALA A 192 -1.53 -3.85 -21.22
CA ALA A 192 -0.15 -3.38 -21.10
C ALA A 192 0.74 -4.45 -20.46
N THR A 193 2.02 -4.42 -20.81
CA THR A 193 3.05 -5.18 -20.10
C THR A 193 3.48 -4.39 -18.86
N CYS A 194 3.39 -5.02 -17.71
CA CYS A 194 3.86 -4.49 -16.44
C CYS A 194 5.17 -5.19 -16.09
N THR A 195 6.25 -4.46 -16.04
CA THR A 195 7.53 -4.96 -15.51
C THR A 195 7.68 -4.44 -14.07
N GLY A 196 7.72 -5.38 -13.13
CA GLY A 196 8.03 -5.09 -11.74
C GLY A 196 9.51 -5.35 -11.49
N ASN A 197 10.21 -4.37 -10.92
CA ASN A 197 11.62 -4.48 -10.61
C ASN A 197 11.92 -3.83 -9.25
N PRO A 198 12.53 -4.53 -8.27
CA PRO A 198 13.28 -3.87 -7.23
C PRO A 198 14.57 -3.32 -7.86
N PRO A 199 15.05 -2.13 -7.51
CA PRO A 199 16.33 -1.64 -7.99
C PRO A 199 17.44 -2.60 -7.56
N SER A 200 18.34 -2.86 -8.50
CA SER A 200 19.58 -3.62 -8.31
C SER A 200 20.50 -2.94 -7.29
#